data_d097c4f26b855436c796b78ee5f74358
#
_entry.id   d097c4f26b855436c796b78ee5f74358
#
_cell.length_a   1.000
_cell.length_b   1.000
_cell.length_c   1.000
_cell.angle_alpha   90.00
_cell.angle_beta   90.00
_cell.angle_gamma   90.00
#
_symmetry.space_group_name_H-M   'P 1'
#
loop_
_entity.id
_entity.type
_entity.pdbx_description
1 polymer ?
#
loop_
_entity_poly.entity_id
_entity_poly.type
_entity_poly.pdbx_seq_one_letter_code
_entity_poly.pdbx_strand_id
1 'polypeptide(L)'
;MGRIISYCNISTDADNLVGLYHSLGMGYPKFFKMDSLSRAGLVAAEIVLQKAGLRNDDPKPDMSVVLVNRSSSTCNDVEFQKSLAPDNYFPSPSLFVYTLSNIVCGEIAIRNRILGETSFFVQEDFSPEFMAEAIGWAFADKAIKYVLCGWVECQKGRQSCMMALVENDGRAIEPETLESLYK
;
A
#
# COMPACT_ATOMS: atom_id res chain seq x y z
N MET A 1 8.38 -19.52 10.47
CA MET A 1 7.45 -18.37 10.47
C MET A 1 7.98 -17.31 9.54
N GLY A 2 7.16 -16.85 8.58
CA GLY A 2 7.47 -15.62 7.93
C GLY A 2 7.82 -14.60 9.02
N ARG A 3 8.95 -13.94 8.89
CA ARG A 3 9.46 -13.04 9.94
C ARG A 3 9.10 -11.60 9.62
N ILE A 4 8.41 -10.92 10.53
CA ILE A 4 8.21 -9.48 10.43
C ILE A 4 9.57 -8.77 10.62
N ILE A 5 10.02 -8.04 9.61
CA ILE A 5 11.25 -7.24 9.65
C ILE A 5 10.98 -5.86 10.22
N SER A 6 9.90 -5.25 9.76
CA SER A 6 9.48 -3.91 10.17
C SER A 6 7.99 -3.72 9.92
N TYR A 7 7.39 -2.78 10.62
CA TYR A 7 5.99 -2.43 10.41
C TYR A 7 5.70 -0.99 10.84
N CYS A 8 4.54 -0.48 10.41
CA CYS A 8 3.98 0.78 10.89
C CYS A 8 2.45 0.73 10.91
N ASN A 9 1.88 1.59 11.76
CA ASN A 9 0.47 1.96 11.74
C ASN A 9 0.38 3.47 11.55
N ILE A 10 -0.47 3.90 10.63
CA ILE A 10 -0.79 5.30 10.36
C ILE A 10 -2.31 5.45 10.48
N SER A 11 -2.74 6.46 11.24
CA SER A 11 -4.13 6.93 11.24
C SER A 11 -4.09 8.44 11.24
N THR A 12 -4.44 9.07 10.12
CA THR A 12 -4.14 10.48 9.89
C THR A 12 -5.13 11.13 8.91
N ASP A 13 -4.98 12.42 8.71
CA ASP A 13 -5.59 13.20 7.63
C ASP A 13 -4.56 13.59 6.56
N ALA A 14 -5.03 14.28 5.52
CA ALA A 14 -4.19 14.65 4.39
C ALA A 14 -3.03 15.59 4.75
N ASP A 15 -3.24 16.53 5.69
CA ASP A 15 -2.22 17.53 6.06
C ASP A 15 -1.09 16.88 6.88
N ASN A 16 -1.45 16.04 7.84
CA ASN A 16 -0.48 15.28 8.62
C ASN A 16 0.27 14.27 7.74
N LEU A 17 -0.36 13.70 6.72
CA LEU A 17 0.30 12.81 5.77
C LEU A 17 1.39 13.53 4.96
N VAL A 18 1.16 14.79 4.57
CA VAL A 18 2.18 15.65 3.95
C VAL A 18 3.32 15.93 4.92
N GLY A 19 3.01 16.16 6.20
CA GLY A 19 4.01 16.29 7.26
C GLY A 19 4.92 15.06 7.38
N LEU A 20 4.33 13.86 7.35
CA LEU A 20 5.08 12.60 7.35
C LEU A 20 5.97 12.46 6.10
N TYR A 21 5.44 12.79 4.91
CA TYR A 21 6.22 12.79 3.68
C TYR A 21 7.50 13.65 3.80
N HIS A 22 7.39 14.86 4.35
CA HIS A 22 8.54 15.75 4.55
C HIS A 22 9.50 15.22 5.62
N SER A 23 8.99 14.69 6.73
CA SER A 23 9.83 14.16 7.82
C SER A 23 10.66 12.93 7.41
N LEU A 24 10.16 12.15 6.44
CA LEU A 24 10.87 11.01 5.85
C LEU A 24 11.92 11.41 4.81
N GLY A 25 12.03 12.70 4.48
CA GLY A 25 12.93 13.19 3.44
C GLY A 25 12.58 12.70 2.03
N MET A 26 11.30 12.39 1.77
CA MET A 26 10.85 11.86 0.48
C MET A 26 10.99 12.91 -0.63
N GLY A 27 11.93 12.74 -1.54
CA GLY A 27 12.10 13.55 -2.75
C GLY A 27 11.29 13.00 -3.93
N TYR A 28 9.96 12.89 -3.82
CA TYR A 28 9.11 12.29 -4.84
C TYR A 28 7.91 13.20 -5.20
N PRO A 29 8.08 14.18 -6.12
CA PRO A 29 7.05 15.18 -6.43
C PRO A 29 5.73 14.60 -6.95
N LYS A 30 5.74 13.39 -7.52
CA LYS A 30 4.54 12.69 -7.98
C LYS A 30 3.54 12.45 -6.82
N PHE A 31 4.02 12.35 -5.58
CA PHE A 31 3.19 12.23 -4.37
C PHE A 31 2.04 13.22 -4.33
N PHE A 32 2.29 14.49 -4.68
CA PHE A 32 1.28 15.56 -4.66
C PHE A 32 0.20 15.43 -5.74
N LYS A 33 0.40 14.53 -6.72
CA LYS A 33 -0.56 14.24 -7.80
C LYS A 33 -1.36 12.97 -7.56
N MET A 34 -1.02 12.19 -6.53
CA MET A 34 -1.69 10.94 -6.16
C MET A 34 -2.99 11.21 -5.41
N ASP A 35 -3.90 10.24 -5.46
CA ASP A 35 -5.05 10.17 -4.58
C ASP A 35 -4.66 9.89 -3.12
N SER A 36 -5.62 10.01 -2.22
CA SER A 36 -5.39 9.85 -0.78
C SER A 36 -4.99 8.43 -0.40
N LEU A 37 -5.54 7.40 -1.06
CA LEU A 37 -5.21 6.00 -0.81
C LEU A 37 -3.75 5.71 -1.18
N SER A 38 -3.35 6.13 -2.38
CA SER A 38 -1.98 5.95 -2.88
C SER A 38 -0.95 6.71 -2.05
N ARG A 39 -1.28 7.94 -1.60
CA ARG A 39 -0.41 8.70 -0.68
C ARG A 39 -0.18 7.97 0.63
N ALA A 40 -1.26 7.44 1.25
CA ALA A 40 -1.16 6.73 2.52
C ALA A 40 -0.33 5.45 2.39
N GLY A 41 -0.61 4.63 1.37
CA GLY A 41 0.14 3.41 1.10
C GLY A 41 1.62 3.69 0.82
N LEU A 42 1.91 4.73 0.02
CA LEU A 42 3.29 5.10 -0.30
C LEU A 42 4.09 5.54 0.93
N VAL A 43 3.53 6.40 1.78
CA VAL A 43 4.18 6.86 3.02
C VAL A 43 4.40 5.70 3.98
N ALA A 44 3.41 4.81 4.13
CA ALA A 44 3.55 3.63 4.96
C ALA A 44 4.65 2.68 4.45
N ALA A 45 4.70 2.45 3.14
CA ALA A 45 5.75 1.67 2.49
C ALA A 45 7.13 2.27 2.74
N GLU A 46 7.28 3.58 2.58
CA GLU A 46 8.54 4.29 2.83
C GLU A 46 9.01 4.12 4.29
N ILE A 47 8.11 4.27 5.28
CA ILE A 47 8.43 4.06 6.70
C ILE A 47 8.94 2.63 6.93
N VAL A 48 8.24 1.64 6.41
CA VAL A 48 8.57 0.23 6.62
C VAL A 48 9.89 -0.13 5.97
N LEU A 49 10.12 0.31 4.73
CA LEU A 49 11.35 0.02 3.98
C LEU A 49 12.56 0.74 4.57
N GLN A 50 12.42 2.00 4.99
CA GLN A 50 13.49 2.73 5.67
C GLN A 50 13.87 2.08 7.00
N LYS A 51 12.90 1.66 7.82
CA LYS A 51 13.15 0.90 9.06
C LYS A 51 13.88 -0.42 8.81
N ALA A 52 13.63 -1.06 7.68
CA ALA A 52 14.33 -2.28 7.26
C ALA A 52 15.72 -2.01 6.64
N GLY A 53 16.12 -0.75 6.47
CA GLY A 53 17.37 -0.38 5.83
C GLY A 53 17.39 -0.61 4.32
N LEU A 54 16.22 -0.75 3.69
CA LEU A 54 16.10 -0.98 2.25
C LEU A 54 16.02 0.34 1.50
N ARG A 55 16.96 0.57 0.58
CA ARG A 55 17.04 1.83 -0.18
C ARG A 55 16.11 1.82 -1.38
N ASN A 56 15.51 2.98 -1.70
CA ASN A 56 14.61 3.13 -2.84
C ASN A 56 15.32 2.94 -4.19
N ASP A 57 16.60 3.28 -4.27
CA ASP A 57 17.37 3.27 -5.52
C ASP A 57 17.75 1.86 -5.97
N ASP A 58 17.73 0.90 -5.05
CA ASP A 58 18.13 -0.48 -5.36
C ASP A 58 16.93 -1.27 -5.92
N PRO A 59 17.07 -1.95 -7.09
CA PRO A 59 16.05 -2.85 -7.60
C PRO A 59 15.76 -4.01 -6.63
N LYS A 60 14.48 -4.35 -6.46
CA LYS A 60 14.02 -5.43 -5.58
C LYS A 60 13.24 -6.47 -6.38
N PRO A 61 13.97 -7.32 -7.17
CA PRO A 61 13.33 -8.37 -7.96
C PRO A 61 12.75 -9.51 -7.09
N ASP A 62 13.19 -9.59 -5.85
CA ASP A 62 12.82 -10.61 -4.86
C ASP A 62 11.78 -10.09 -3.84
N MET A 63 11.08 -9.00 -4.16
CA MET A 63 10.04 -8.42 -3.32
C MET A 63 8.72 -8.32 -4.06
N SER A 64 7.62 -8.72 -3.41
CA SER A 64 6.23 -8.57 -3.84
C SER A 64 5.46 -7.59 -2.96
N VAL A 65 4.31 -7.10 -3.45
CA VAL A 65 3.39 -6.23 -2.70
C VAL A 65 2.03 -6.89 -2.61
N VAL A 66 1.46 -7.00 -1.40
CA VAL A 66 0.11 -7.52 -1.15
C VAL A 66 -0.65 -6.50 -0.30
N LEU A 67 -1.62 -5.83 -0.89
CA LEU A 67 -2.46 -4.87 -0.18
C LEU A 67 -3.91 -5.30 -0.16
N VAL A 68 -4.58 -4.95 0.91
CA VAL A 68 -6.00 -5.23 1.14
C VAL A 68 -6.68 -3.99 1.67
N ASN A 69 -7.94 -3.77 1.33
CA ASN A 69 -8.80 -2.80 1.98
C ASN A 69 -10.27 -3.20 1.88
N ARG A 70 -11.15 -2.37 2.48
CA ARG A 70 -12.60 -2.52 2.41
C ARG A 70 -13.22 -1.70 1.28
N SER A 71 -12.78 -0.47 1.14
CA SER A 71 -13.46 0.55 0.35
C SER A 71 -12.99 0.61 -1.11
N SER A 72 -12.08 -0.28 -1.55
CA SER A 72 -11.51 -0.19 -2.90
C SER A 72 -10.96 1.22 -3.16
N SER A 73 -11.28 1.82 -4.30
CA SER A 73 -10.94 3.19 -4.71
C SER A 73 -12.04 4.23 -4.43
N THR A 74 -13.06 3.90 -3.62
CA THR A 74 -14.28 4.70 -3.47
C THR A 74 -14.03 6.16 -3.17
N CYS A 75 -13.00 6.50 -2.36
CA CYS A 75 -12.65 7.90 -2.09
C CYS A 75 -12.34 8.67 -3.37
N ASN A 76 -11.60 8.07 -4.29
CA ASN A 76 -11.24 8.70 -5.56
C ASN A 76 -12.38 8.60 -6.59
N ASP A 77 -13.18 7.55 -6.55
CA ASP A 77 -14.36 7.40 -7.42
C ASP A 77 -15.34 8.55 -7.20
N VAL A 78 -15.54 8.97 -5.93
CA VAL A 78 -16.35 10.15 -5.59
C VAL A 78 -15.75 11.43 -6.19
N GLU A 79 -14.43 11.62 -6.13
CA GLU A 79 -13.79 12.80 -6.73
C GLU A 79 -13.85 12.76 -8.27
N PHE A 80 -13.66 11.59 -8.86
CA PHE A 80 -13.83 11.42 -10.32
C PHE A 80 -15.25 11.70 -10.74
N GLN A 81 -16.26 11.20 -10.00
CA GLN A 81 -17.68 11.46 -10.27
C GLN A 81 -17.99 12.97 -10.32
N LYS A 82 -17.37 13.79 -9.45
CA LYS A 82 -17.53 15.26 -9.49
C LYS A 82 -16.96 15.90 -10.75
N SER A 83 -16.01 15.25 -11.42
CA SER A 83 -15.45 15.74 -12.70
C SER A 83 -16.37 15.46 -13.90
N LEU A 84 -17.40 14.61 -13.74
CA LEU A 84 -18.37 14.31 -14.76
C LEU A 84 -19.48 15.37 -14.73
N ALA A 85 -19.61 16.13 -15.80
CA ALA A 85 -20.72 17.08 -15.97
C ALA A 85 -21.51 16.76 -17.25
N PRO A 86 -22.82 17.01 -17.29
CA PRO A 86 -23.64 16.72 -18.46
C PRO A 86 -23.11 17.33 -19.77
N ASP A 87 -22.47 18.49 -19.64
CA ASP A 87 -21.92 19.24 -20.78
C ASP A 87 -20.40 19.12 -20.93
N ASN A 88 -19.76 18.26 -20.11
CA ASN A 88 -18.32 18.05 -20.15
C ASN A 88 -17.98 16.64 -20.61
N TYR A 89 -17.59 16.52 -21.87
CA TYR A 89 -17.14 15.26 -22.47
C TYR A 89 -15.68 14.90 -22.15
N PHE A 90 -14.99 15.70 -21.34
CA PHE A 90 -13.58 15.53 -21.00
C PHE A 90 -13.40 15.36 -19.48
N PRO A 91 -13.79 14.22 -18.89
CA PRO A 91 -13.52 13.95 -17.50
C PRO A 91 -12.01 13.91 -17.24
N SER A 92 -11.61 14.19 -15.99
CA SER A 92 -10.19 14.25 -15.62
C SER A 92 -9.49 12.90 -15.81
N PRO A 93 -8.55 12.74 -16.77
CA PRO A 93 -7.82 11.49 -16.93
C PRO A 93 -6.95 11.17 -15.72
N SER A 94 -6.43 12.20 -15.04
CA SER A 94 -5.60 12.02 -13.85
C SER A 94 -6.39 11.47 -12.67
N LEU A 95 -7.66 11.85 -12.50
CA LEU A 95 -8.53 11.24 -11.49
C LEU A 95 -8.96 9.82 -11.89
N PHE A 96 -9.20 9.59 -13.19
CA PHE A 96 -9.60 8.27 -13.68
C PHE A 96 -8.57 7.19 -13.35
N VAL A 97 -7.29 7.46 -13.51
CA VAL A 97 -6.22 6.49 -13.20
C VAL A 97 -6.36 5.94 -11.78
N TYR A 98 -6.68 6.80 -10.82
CA TYR A 98 -6.79 6.41 -9.40
C TYR A 98 -8.15 5.81 -9.02
N THR A 99 -9.08 5.59 -9.97
CA THR A 99 -10.28 4.76 -9.75
C THR A 99 -9.97 3.26 -9.81
N LEU A 100 -8.74 2.89 -10.15
CA LEU A 100 -8.25 1.52 -10.11
C LEU A 100 -7.55 1.28 -8.76
N SER A 101 -8.13 0.45 -7.93
CA SER A 101 -7.66 0.24 -6.54
C SER A 101 -6.21 -0.28 -6.44
N ASN A 102 -5.76 -1.04 -7.44
CA ASN A 102 -4.38 -1.57 -7.47
C ASN A 102 -3.31 -0.54 -7.83
N ILE A 103 -3.68 0.68 -8.20
CA ILE A 103 -2.70 1.75 -8.54
C ILE A 103 -1.80 2.07 -7.34
N VAL A 104 -2.30 1.97 -6.11
CA VAL A 104 -1.46 2.14 -4.91
C VAL A 104 -0.29 1.16 -4.88
N CYS A 105 -0.51 -0.10 -5.26
CA CYS A 105 0.58 -1.09 -5.38
C CYS A 105 1.59 -0.67 -6.44
N GLY A 106 1.11 -0.20 -7.61
CA GLY A 106 1.96 0.29 -8.70
C GLY A 106 2.79 1.51 -8.29
N GLU A 107 2.21 2.48 -7.57
CA GLU A 107 2.94 3.65 -7.09
C GLU A 107 4.04 3.28 -6.08
N ILE A 108 3.75 2.35 -5.17
CA ILE A 108 4.74 1.80 -4.23
C ILE A 108 5.86 1.08 -5.00
N ALA A 109 5.49 0.22 -5.96
CA ALA A 109 6.45 -0.57 -6.73
C ALA A 109 7.38 0.33 -7.58
N ILE A 110 6.82 1.33 -8.27
CA ILE A 110 7.60 2.28 -9.09
C ILE A 110 8.57 3.07 -8.19
N ARG A 111 8.08 3.64 -7.09
CA ARG A 111 8.90 4.46 -6.18
C ARG A 111 10.05 3.66 -5.58
N ASN A 112 9.80 2.42 -5.20
CA ASN A 112 10.74 1.60 -4.44
C ASN A 112 11.46 0.56 -5.30
N ARG A 113 11.27 0.59 -6.64
CA ARG A 113 11.86 -0.35 -7.59
C ARG A 113 11.59 -1.81 -7.23
N ILE A 114 10.38 -2.11 -6.77
CA ILE A 114 9.90 -3.46 -6.51
C ILE A 114 9.50 -4.06 -7.86
N LEU A 115 10.05 -5.22 -8.20
CA LEU A 115 9.89 -5.87 -9.52
C LEU A 115 9.12 -7.19 -9.44
N GLY A 116 8.80 -7.66 -8.23
CA GLY A 116 7.95 -8.82 -8.04
C GLY A 116 6.47 -8.51 -8.25
N GLU A 117 5.64 -9.52 -8.09
CA GLU A 117 4.19 -9.42 -8.28
C GLU A 117 3.56 -8.43 -7.29
N THR A 118 2.52 -7.74 -7.77
CA THR A 118 1.69 -6.86 -6.92
C THR A 118 0.25 -7.31 -6.96
N SER A 119 -0.36 -7.49 -5.79
CA SER A 119 -1.75 -7.92 -5.63
C SER A 119 -2.52 -6.97 -4.73
N PHE A 120 -3.76 -6.66 -5.13
CA PHE A 120 -4.68 -5.86 -4.34
C PHE A 120 -6.00 -6.60 -4.19
N PHE A 121 -6.46 -6.74 -2.94
CA PHE A 121 -7.71 -7.44 -2.62
C PHE A 121 -8.68 -6.51 -1.90
N VAL A 122 -9.98 -6.80 -2.06
CA VAL A 122 -11.04 -6.12 -1.32
C VAL A 122 -11.72 -7.12 -0.41
N GLN A 123 -11.76 -6.82 0.88
CA GLN A 123 -12.34 -7.64 1.94
C GLN A 123 -13.26 -6.79 2.80
N GLU A 124 -14.27 -7.39 3.40
CA GLU A 124 -15.22 -6.66 4.26
C GLU A 124 -14.53 -6.05 5.49
N ASP A 125 -13.64 -6.83 6.12
CA ASP A 125 -12.85 -6.41 7.28
C ASP A 125 -11.42 -6.96 7.17
N PHE A 126 -10.51 -6.47 8.00
CA PHE A 126 -9.17 -7.03 8.09
C PHE A 126 -9.25 -8.47 8.62
N SER A 127 -8.81 -9.43 7.81
CA SER A 127 -8.65 -10.83 8.19
C SER A 127 -7.16 -11.19 8.23
N PRO A 128 -6.62 -11.47 9.42
CA PRO A 128 -5.25 -11.97 9.57
C PRO A 128 -5.00 -13.28 8.82
N GLU A 129 -6.01 -14.18 8.78
CA GLU A 129 -5.94 -15.45 8.07
C GLU A 129 -5.82 -15.26 6.57
N PHE A 130 -6.68 -14.40 5.99
CA PHE A 130 -6.60 -14.06 4.57
C PHE A 130 -5.27 -13.40 4.22
N MET A 131 -4.80 -12.46 5.05
CA MET A 131 -3.51 -11.80 4.82
C MET A 131 -2.36 -12.80 4.86
N ALA A 132 -2.36 -13.74 5.83
CA ALA A 132 -1.35 -14.79 5.92
C ALA A 132 -1.36 -15.71 4.69
N GLU A 133 -2.54 -16.07 4.19
CA GLU A 133 -2.72 -16.86 2.98
C GLU A 133 -2.22 -16.11 1.73
N ALA A 134 -2.58 -14.85 1.57
CA ALA A 134 -2.15 -14.01 0.45
C ALA A 134 -0.62 -13.80 0.43
N ILE A 135 0.02 -13.66 1.59
CA ILE A 135 1.48 -13.66 1.74
C ILE A 135 2.05 -15.01 1.29
N GLY A 136 1.39 -16.11 1.68
CA GLY A 136 1.78 -17.47 1.27
C GLY A 136 1.74 -17.65 -0.24
N TRP A 137 0.74 -17.10 -0.93
CA TRP A 137 0.66 -17.13 -2.40
C TRP A 137 1.85 -16.41 -3.05
N ALA A 138 2.22 -15.23 -2.54
CA ALA A 138 3.38 -14.51 -3.04
C ALA A 138 4.69 -15.29 -2.82
N PHE A 139 4.84 -15.98 -1.69
CA PHE A 139 6.01 -16.81 -1.40
C PHE A 139 6.00 -18.17 -2.12
N ALA A 140 4.93 -18.51 -2.85
CA ALA A 140 4.93 -19.71 -3.72
C ALA A 140 5.97 -19.56 -4.84
N ASP A 141 6.23 -18.35 -5.31
CA ASP A 141 7.42 -18.05 -6.12
C ASP A 141 8.67 -18.07 -5.24
N LYS A 142 9.54 -19.04 -5.48
CA LYS A 142 10.79 -19.24 -4.70
C LYS A 142 11.81 -18.11 -4.88
N ALA A 143 11.66 -17.24 -5.89
CA ALA A 143 12.50 -16.08 -6.08
C ALA A 143 12.14 -14.96 -5.09
N ILE A 144 10.92 -14.95 -4.53
CA ILE A 144 10.44 -13.91 -3.61
C ILE A 144 10.96 -14.19 -2.19
N LYS A 145 11.73 -13.23 -1.67
CA LYS A 145 12.25 -13.24 -0.30
C LYS A 145 11.45 -12.34 0.63
N TYR A 146 10.85 -11.28 0.10
CA TYR A 146 10.15 -10.28 0.89
C TYR A 146 8.75 -10.04 0.33
N VAL A 147 7.79 -9.88 1.23
CA VAL A 147 6.45 -9.38 0.89
C VAL A 147 6.18 -8.12 1.72
N LEU A 148 5.95 -7.01 1.04
CA LEU A 148 5.40 -5.82 1.63
C LEU A 148 3.89 -5.97 1.64
N CYS A 149 3.30 -6.16 2.81
CA CYS A 149 1.86 -6.40 2.96
C CYS A 149 1.19 -5.35 3.83
N GLY A 150 -0.10 -5.12 3.62
CA GLY A 150 -0.80 -4.15 4.47
C GLY A 150 -2.30 -4.02 4.20
N TRP A 151 -2.96 -3.41 5.17
CA TRP A 151 -4.32 -2.89 5.08
C TRP A 151 -4.25 -1.39 4.89
N VAL A 152 -4.74 -0.87 3.75
CA VAL A 152 -4.64 0.56 3.41
C VAL A 152 -6.04 1.10 3.14
N GLU A 153 -6.56 1.95 4.00
CA GLU A 153 -7.92 2.45 3.92
C GLU A 153 -7.99 3.97 3.79
N CYS A 154 -8.95 4.44 2.99
CA CYS A 154 -9.30 5.85 2.90
C CYS A 154 -10.81 6.02 3.01
N GLN A 155 -11.27 6.64 4.10
CA GLN A 155 -12.68 6.90 4.32
C GLN A 155 -12.92 8.31 4.88
N LYS A 156 -13.87 9.05 4.31
CA LYS A 156 -14.31 10.35 4.81
C LYS A 156 -13.16 11.33 5.10
N GLY A 157 -12.15 11.35 4.23
CA GLY A 157 -10.99 12.25 4.37
C GLY A 157 -9.93 11.79 5.37
N ARG A 158 -10.11 10.64 6.02
CA ARG A 158 -9.12 10.02 6.90
C ARG A 158 -8.47 8.83 6.20
N GLN A 159 -7.18 8.69 6.43
CA GLN A 159 -6.39 7.56 5.95
C GLN A 159 -5.93 6.72 7.13
N SER A 160 -6.08 5.41 7.02
CA SER A 160 -5.49 4.46 7.95
C SER A 160 -4.71 3.40 7.17
N CYS A 161 -3.55 3.06 7.68
CA CYS A 161 -2.70 2.06 7.06
C CYS A 161 -1.94 1.28 8.12
N MET A 162 -2.11 -0.03 8.13
CA MET A 162 -1.18 -0.97 8.72
C MET A 162 -0.34 -1.54 7.59
N MET A 163 0.98 -1.46 7.70
CA MET A 163 1.89 -2.05 6.72
C MET A 163 3.04 -2.76 7.40
N ALA A 164 3.44 -3.90 6.85
CA ALA A 164 4.52 -4.71 7.35
C ALA A 164 5.38 -5.28 6.22
N LEU A 165 6.66 -5.46 6.49
CA LEU A 165 7.59 -6.20 5.64
C LEU A 165 7.83 -7.58 6.25
N VAL A 166 7.49 -8.61 5.49
CA VAL A 166 7.63 -10.02 5.86
C VAL A 166 8.77 -10.63 5.07
N GLU A 167 9.72 -11.29 5.76
CA GLU A 167 10.77 -12.07 5.14
C GLU A 167 10.37 -13.55 5.08
N ASN A 168 10.65 -14.20 3.97
CA ASN A 168 10.48 -15.62 3.80
C ASN A 168 11.59 -16.39 4.52
N ASP A 169 11.30 -16.99 5.65
CA ASP A 169 12.21 -17.86 6.39
C ASP A 169 11.88 -19.35 6.22
N GLY A 170 11.07 -19.69 5.21
CA GLY A 170 10.66 -21.05 4.88
C GLY A 170 9.45 -21.56 5.67
N ARG A 171 8.84 -20.74 6.51
CA ARG A 171 7.64 -21.07 7.31
C ARG A 171 6.50 -20.13 6.96
N ALA A 172 5.25 -20.57 7.15
CA ALA A 172 4.08 -19.70 7.06
C ALA A 172 4.11 -18.62 8.16
N ILE A 173 3.57 -17.43 7.86
CA ILE A 173 3.33 -16.43 8.90
C ILE A 173 2.07 -16.79 9.67
N GLU A 174 2.13 -16.69 11.01
CA GLU A 174 0.96 -16.96 11.85
C GLU A 174 -0.01 -15.77 11.82
N PRO A 175 -1.32 -16.02 11.62
CA PRO A 175 -2.34 -14.97 11.61
C PRO A 175 -2.31 -14.08 12.85
N GLU A 176 -2.12 -14.63 14.04
CA GLU A 176 -2.06 -13.91 15.32
C GLU A 176 -0.92 -12.87 15.35
N THR A 177 0.17 -13.16 14.64
CA THR A 177 1.26 -12.17 14.47
C THR A 177 0.78 -10.95 13.71
N LEU A 178 0.04 -11.15 12.61
CA LEU A 178 -0.51 -10.07 11.80
C LEU A 178 -1.63 -9.32 12.55
N GLU A 179 -2.49 -10.04 13.27
CA GLU A 179 -3.53 -9.45 14.12
C GLU A 179 -2.94 -8.50 15.17
N SER A 180 -1.83 -8.89 15.79
CA SER A 180 -1.15 -8.06 16.79
C SER A 180 -0.62 -6.72 16.23
N LEU A 181 -0.40 -6.62 14.93
CA LEU A 181 0.03 -5.41 14.25
C LEU A 181 -1.13 -4.47 13.89
N TYR A 182 -2.32 -5.02 13.71
CA TYR A 182 -3.52 -4.25 13.34
C TYR A 182 -4.14 -3.60 14.60
N LYS A 183 -4.12 -2.27 14.67
CA LYS A 183 -4.62 -1.48 15.83
C LYS A 183 -5.55 -0.36 15.40
#